data_bc1f7e2338e22687900bb42aea3ccc70
#
_entry.id   bc1f7e2338e22687900bb42aea3ccc70
#
_cell.length_a   1.000
_cell.length_b   1.000
_cell.length_c   1.000
_cell.angle_alpha   90.00
_cell.angle_beta   90.00
_cell.angle_gamma   90.00
#
_symmetry.space_group_name_H-M   'P 1'
#
loop_
_entity.id
_entity.type
_entity.pdbx_description
1 polymer ?
#
loop_
_entity_poly.entity_id
_entity_poly.type
_entity_poly.pdbx_seq_one_letter_code
_entity_poly.pdbx_strand_id
1 'polypeptide(L)'
;GPESKELFEKVLQNPTELGISLKNDIIFFSDAIENEIGLLLKIDDQQKFETFLSILSSEKGKDTNIKRENDIFISEINANAICTFDDNKALFLFALQYNTEITELKKDATALMNQNKEKSLLSNNGFSKFSQSNKDVNIWMSMAAIPSTTLKLYSSFLPTDLKISSIYSTTHIDFQRGKIIIESGSYSDDTKTKKALDNLISVVGKTSNSFLKQIPENSWLVWSVNLNGEKLYNILMENSKFAAEIGNVSKEINLQQLIGSIDGDL
;
A
#
# COMPACT_ATOMS: atom_id res chain seq x y z
N GLY A 1 13.62 -28.26 -0.21
CA GLY A 1 14.53 -29.39 -0.56
C GLY A 1 15.98 -28.94 -0.66
N PRO A 2 16.95 -29.85 -0.90
CA PRO A 2 18.36 -29.47 -1.06
C PRO A 2 18.60 -28.46 -2.17
N GLU A 3 17.91 -28.61 -3.30
CA GLU A 3 18.07 -27.75 -4.49
C GLU A 3 17.60 -26.32 -4.24
N SER A 4 16.54 -26.13 -3.48
CA SER A 4 16.05 -24.80 -3.12
C SER A 4 16.98 -24.10 -2.13
N LYS A 5 17.62 -24.85 -1.22
CA LYS A 5 18.64 -24.28 -0.35
C LYS A 5 19.85 -23.80 -1.17
N GLU A 6 20.31 -24.62 -2.10
CA GLU A 6 21.43 -24.28 -2.99
C GLU A 6 21.07 -23.07 -3.88
N LEU A 7 19.86 -23.02 -4.44
CA LEU A 7 19.39 -21.86 -5.20
C LEU A 7 19.33 -20.61 -4.32
N PHE A 8 18.80 -20.72 -3.11
CA PHE A 8 18.70 -19.59 -2.18
C PHE A 8 20.08 -19.04 -1.83
N GLU A 9 21.06 -19.93 -1.58
CA GLU A 9 22.45 -19.54 -1.34
C GLU A 9 23.09 -18.86 -2.58
N LYS A 10 22.84 -19.37 -3.77
CA LYS A 10 23.29 -18.75 -5.04
C LYS A 10 22.65 -17.37 -5.23
N VAL A 11 21.37 -17.25 -5.00
CA VAL A 11 20.62 -15.97 -5.13
C VAL A 11 21.11 -14.94 -4.14
N LEU A 12 21.41 -15.32 -2.89
CA LEU A 12 21.99 -14.40 -1.91
C LEU A 12 23.38 -13.91 -2.33
N GLN A 13 24.16 -14.74 -3.00
CA GLN A 13 25.49 -14.37 -3.51
C GLN A 13 25.40 -13.57 -4.82
N ASN A 14 24.48 -13.93 -5.69
CA ASN A 14 24.27 -13.30 -6.98
C ASN A 14 22.79 -13.30 -7.38
N PRO A 15 22.03 -12.27 -7.00
CA PRO A 15 20.60 -12.20 -7.30
C PRO A 15 20.23 -12.22 -8.79
N THR A 16 21.20 -11.95 -9.68
CA THR A 16 20.98 -12.01 -11.14
C THR A 16 20.77 -13.43 -11.66
N GLU A 17 21.03 -14.45 -10.86
CA GLU A 17 20.77 -15.85 -11.18
C GLU A 17 19.26 -16.17 -11.23
N LEU A 18 18.41 -15.30 -10.69
CA LEU A 18 16.95 -15.40 -10.85
C LEU A 18 16.45 -15.07 -12.28
N GLY A 19 17.28 -14.48 -13.11
CA GLY A 19 16.88 -14.00 -14.44
C GLY A 19 15.99 -12.75 -14.41
N ILE A 20 15.80 -12.12 -13.24
CA ILE A 20 15.01 -10.89 -13.08
C ILE A 20 15.90 -9.66 -13.08
N SER A 21 15.35 -8.53 -13.50
CA SER A 21 16.04 -7.25 -13.47
C SER A 21 15.93 -6.61 -12.09
N LEU A 22 17.08 -6.46 -11.42
CA LEU A 22 17.17 -5.73 -10.15
C LEU A 22 17.38 -4.22 -10.34
N LYS A 23 17.45 -3.76 -11.59
CA LYS A 23 17.57 -2.34 -11.94
C LYS A 23 16.23 -1.69 -12.24
N ASN A 24 15.18 -2.48 -12.32
CA ASN A 24 13.83 -2.04 -12.60
C ASN A 24 12.96 -2.21 -11.36
N ASP A 25 11.83 -1.51 -11.37
CA ASP A 25 10.88 -1.57 -10.27
C ASP A 25 10.33 -2.99 -10.09
N ILE A 26 10.18 -3.38 -8.83
CA ILE A 26 9.41 -4.54 -8.40
C ILE A 26 8.07 -4.00 -7.89
N ILE A 27 6.98 -4.41 -8.52
CA ILE A 27 5.66 -3.86 -8.22
C ILE A 27 4.81 -4.91 -7.52
N PHE A 28 4.43 -4.62 -6.29
CA PHE A 28 3.39 -5.36 -5.58
C PHE A 28 2.07 -4.63 -5.70
N PHE A 29 1.00 -5.36 -5.95
CA PHE A 29 -0.35 -4.80 -5.90
C PHE A 29 -1.33 -5.79 -5.27
N SER A 30 -2.43 -5.27 -4.75
CA SER A 30 -3.55 -6.08 -4.27
C SER A 30 -4.81 -5.63 -5.00
N ASP A 31 -5.53 -6.59 -5.55
CA ASP A 31 -6.89 -6.39 -6.04
C ASP A 31 -7.87 -6.78 -4.95
N ALA A 32 -8.59 -5.78 -4.43
CA ALA A 32 -9.55 -5.98 -3.34
C ALA A 32 -10.88 -6.56 -3.83
N ILE A 33 -11.16 -6.54 -5.14
CA ILE A 33 -12.38 -7.09 -5.75
C ILE A 33 -12.21 -8.58 -5.96
N GLU A 34 -11.10 -8.96 -6.60
CA GLU A 34 -10.80 -10.36 -6.90
C GLU A 34 -10.12 -11.07 -5.72
N ASN A 35 -9.75 -10.35 -4.66
CA ASN A 35 -9.00 -10.87 -3.50
C ASN A 35 -7.69 -11.54 -3.90
N GLU A 36 -6.91 -10.83 -4.69
CA GLU A 36 -5.63 -11.28 -5.21
C GLU A 36 -4.49 -10.35 -4.81
N ILE A 37 -3.30 -10.94 -4.76
CA ILE A 37 -2.03 -10.21 -4.66
C ILE A 37 -1.20 -10.51 -5.89
N GLY A 38 -0.72 -9.46 -6.54
CA GLY A 38 0.17 -9.56 -7.68
C GLY A 38 1.57 -9.07 -7.36
N LEU A 39 2.55 -9.72 -8.00
CA LEU A 39 3.95 -9.31 -8.04
C LEU A 39 4.39 -9.23 -9.49
N LEU A 40 4.70 -8.04 -9.96
CA LEU A 40 5.18 -7.80 -11.32
C LEU A 40 6.67 -7.48 -11.31
N LEU A 41 7.40 -8.17 -12.17
CA LEU A 41 8.86 -8.12 -12.29
C LEU A 41 9.24 -7.94 -13.76
N LYS A 42 10.40 -7.32 -14.00
CA LYS A 42 11.03 -7.34 -15.33
C LYS A 42 11.99 -8.55 -15.44
N ILE A 43 11.95 -9.23 -16.58
CA ILE A 43 12.88 -10.33 -16.93
C ILE A 43 14.06 -9.74 -17.70
N ASP A 44 15.27 -10.13 -17.32
CA ASP A 44 16.51 -9.82 -18.03
C ASP A 44 17.07 -11.07 -18.75
N ASP A 45 16.77 -12.28 -18.23
CA ASP A 45 17.23 -13.56 -18.79
C ASP A 45 16.13 -14.60 -18.60
N GLN A 46 15.38 -14.88 -19.68
CA GLN A 46 14.27 -15.80 -19.67
C GLN A 46 14.67 -17.23 -19.28
N GLN A 47 15.84 -17.70 -19.74
CA GLN A 47 16.28 -19.08 -19.49
C GLN A 47 16.61 -19.30 -18.01
N LYS A 48 17.25 -18.32 -17.36
CA LYS A 48 17.47 -18.33 -15.91
C LYS A 48 16.14 -18.25 -15.14
N PHE A 49 15.23 -17.42 -15.62
CA PHE A 49 13.91 -17.28 -14.98
C PHE A 49 13.09 -18.59 -15.06
N GLU A 50 13.09 -19.27 -16.18
CA GLU A 50 12.44 -20.59 -16.33
C GLU A 50 13.10 -21.63 -15.39
N THR A 51 14.42 -21.62 -15.28
CA THR A 51 15.15 -22.47 -14.32
C THR A 51 14.72 -22.20 -12.89
N PHE A 52 14.62 -20.92 -12.50
CA PHE A 52 14.13 -20.50 -11.20
C PHE A 52 12.70 -20.99 -10.93
N LEU A 53 11.78 -20.83 -11.88
CA LEU A 53 10.41 -21.32 -11.77
C LEU A 53 10.36 -22.85 -11.61
N SER A 54 11.23 -23.55 -12.34
CA SER A 54 11.34 -25.02 -12.22
C SER A 54 11.67 -25.47 -10.82
N ILE A 55 12.60 -24.80 -10.17
CA ILE A 55 13.02 -25.10 -8.80
C ILE A 55 11.90 -24.78 -7.80
N LEU A 56 11.20 -23.63 -7.96
CA LEU A 56 10.07 -23.28 -7.11
C LEU A 56 8.93 -24.31 -7.16
N SER A 57 8.69 -24.90 -8.32
CA SER A 57 7.62 -25.87 -8.53
C SER A 57 8.02 -27.26 -8.07
N SER A 58 9.28 -27.68 -8.25
CA SER A 58 9.81 -29.03 -7.93
C SER A 58 9.77 -29.32 -6.43
N GLU A 59 9.89 -28.32 -5.55
CA GLU A 59 9.79 -28.49 -4.10
C GLU A 59 8.49 -29.14 -3.64
N LYS A 60 7.44 -29.11 -4.47
CA LYS A 60 6.13 -29.69 -4.19
C LYS A 60 5.87 -31.00 -4.93
N GLY A 61 6.90 -31.60 -5.55
CA GLY A 61 6.79 -32.87 -6.26
C GLY A 61 5.96 -32.80 -7.54
N LYS A 62 5.82 -31.61 -8.12
CA LYS A 62 5.21 -31.43 -9.44
C LYS A 62 6.29 -31.04 -10.44
N ASP A 63 6.32 -31.75 -11.56
CA ASP A 63 7.10 -31.31 -12.71
C ASP A 63 6.61 -29.93 -13.14
N THR A 64 7.53 -29.02 -13.37
CA THR A 64 7.22 -27.65 -13.84
C THR A 64 6.60 -27.75 -15.22
N ASN A 65 5.32 -27.56 -15.31
CA ASN A 65 4.61 -27.56 -16.57
C ASN A 65 4.47 -26.12 -17.05
N ILE A 66 5.57 -25.55 -17.59
CA ILE A 66 5.51 -24.26 -18.28
C ILE A 66 4.81 -24.50 -19.62
N LYS A 67 3.61 -23.95 -19.77
CA LYS A 67 2.82 -24.03 -21.01
C LYS A 67 2.89 -22.69 -21.72
N ARG A 68 3.10 -22.73 -23.02
CA ARG A 68 2.97 -21.54 -23.85
C ARG A 68 1.54 -21.44 -24.38
N GLU A 69 0.91 -20.30 -24.16
CA GLU A 69 -0.40 -19.97 -24.70
C GLU A 69 -0.32 -18.60 -25.38
N ASN A 70 -0.44 -18.60 -26.72
CA ASN A 70 -0.18 -17.43 -27.55
C ASN A 70 1.24 -16.89 -27.32
N ASP A 71 1.33 -15.61 -26.86
CA ASP A 71 2.61 -14.92 -26.65
C ASP A 71 3.07 -14.92 -25.19
N ILE A 72 2.40 -15.68 -24.32
CA ILE A 72 2.75 -15.77 -22.90
C ILE A 72 3.02 -17.21 -22.49
N PHE A 73 3.88 -17.36 -21.48
CA PHE A 73 4.16 -18.61 -20.79
C PHE A 73 3.41 -18.62 -19.45
N ILE A 74 2.91 -19.79 -19.08
CA ILE A 74 2.11 -19.98 -17.86
C ILE A 74 2.70 -21.12 -17.06
N SER A 75 2.95 -20.89 -15.77
CA SER A 75 3.44 -21.88 -14.81
C SER A 75 2.54 -21.87 -13.57
N GLU A 76 1.93 -23.00 -13.27
CA GLU A 76 1.15 -23.20 -12.05
C GLU A 76 2.12 -23.53 -10.91
N ILE A 77 2.33 -22.57 -10.00
CA ILE A 77 3.23 -22.72 -8.85
C ILE A 77 2.62 -23.64 -7.79
N ASN A 78 1.34 -23.40 -7.49
CA ASN A 78 0.55 -24.26 -6.58
C ASN A 78 -0.96 -24.00 -6.79
N ALA A 79 -1.81 -24.56 -5.93
CA ALA A 79 -3.27 -24.42 -6.05
C ALA A 79 -3.78 -22.98 -5.98
N ASN A 80 -3.01 -22.06 -5.35
CA ASN A 80 -3.40 -20.67 -5.12
C ASN A 80 -2.43 -19.66 -5.74
N ALA A 81 -1.50 -20.11 -6.59
CA ALA A 81 -0.47 -19.25 -7.17
C ALA A 81 -0.12 -19.67 -8.59
N ILE A 82 -0.04 -18.69 -9.47
CA ILE A 82 0.33 -18.84 -10.87
C ILE A 82 1.41 -17.80 -11.23
N CYS A 83 2.28 -18.17 -12.15
CA CYS A 83 3.18 -17.22 -12.81
C CYS A 83 2.86 -17.19 -14.30
N THR A 84 2.62 -16.00 -14.83
CA THR A 84 2.51 -15.75 -16.28
C THR A 84 3.63 -14.81 -16.69
N PHE A 85 4.29 -15.09 -17.83
CA PHE A 85 5.43 -14.27 -18.25
C PHE A 85 5.57 -14.24 -19.78
N ASP A 86 6.27 -13.25 -20.27
CA ASP A 86 6.77 -13.12 -21.64
C ASP A 86 8.30 -12.86 -21.61
N ASP A 87 8.89 -12.49 -22.72
CA ASP A 87 10.33 -12.23 -22.82
C ASP A 87 10.81 -11.04 -21.98
N ASN A 88 9.90 -10.20 -21.47
CA ASN A 88 10.25 -8.94 -20.82
C ASN A 88 9.78 -8.85 -19.37
N LYS A 89 8.66 -9.49 -19.02
CA LYS A 89 8.01 -9.31 -17.71
C LYS A 89 7.41 -10.61 -17.21
N ALA A 90 7.33 -10.73 -15.89
CA ALA A 90 6.65 -11.81 -15.20
C ALA A 90 5.65 -11.25 -14.19
N LEU A 91 4.48 -11.87 -14.15
CA LEU A 91 3.44 -11.63 -13.18
C LEU A 91 3.22 -12.89 -12.36
N PHE A 92 3.49 -12.84 -11.07
CA PHE A 92 2.99 -13.79 -10.10
C PHE A 92 1.65 -13.30 -9.56
N LEU A 93 0.64 -14.15 -9.57
CA LEU A 93 -0.66 -13.86 -9.02
C LEU A 93 -1.01 -14.89 -7.96
N PHE A 94 -1.46 -14.43 -6.81
CA PHE A 94 -1.76 -15.23 -5.62
C PHE A 94 -3.20 -14.98 -5.21
N ALA A 95 -4.02 -16.03 -5.14
CA ALA A 95 -5.35 -15.94 -4.57
C ALA A 95 -5.28 -15.93 -3.04
N LEU A 96 -5.98 -14.98 -2.40
CA LEU A 96 -6.10 -14.88 -0.94
C LEU A 96 -7.18 -15.82 -0.37
N GLN A 97 -8.11 -16.27 -1.23
CA GLN A 97 -9.16 -17.19 -0.83
C GLN A 97 -8.74 -18.64 -1.10
N TYR A 98 -8.99 -19.52 -0.13
CA TYR A 98 -8.62 -20.94 -0.22
C TYR A 98 -9.38 -21.75 -1.30
N ASN A 99 -10.49 -21.24 -1.82
CA ASN A 99 -11.35 -21.93 -2.77
C ASN A 99 -11.33 -21.33 -4.17
N THR A 100 -10.37 -20.48 -4.49
CA THR A 100 -10.24 -19.94 -5.86
C THR A 100 -9.79 -21.06 -6.78
N GLU A 101 -10.51 -21.28 -7.86
CA GLU A 101 -10.09 -22.26 -8.87
C GLU A 101 -8.88 -21.71 -9.64
N ILE A 102 -7.87 -22.56 -9.84
CA ILE A 102 -6.65 -22.20 -10.59
C ILE A 102 -6.97 -21.73 -12.02
N THR A 103 -8.08 -22.17 -12.59
CA THR A 103 -8.58 -21.74 -13.90
C THR A 103 -9.04 -20.29 -13.92
N GLU A 104 -9.64 -19.80 -12.83
CA GLU A 104 -10.00 -18.38 -12.66
C GLU A 104 -8.74 -17.54 -12.51
N LEU A 105 -7.84 -17.93 -11.60
CA LEU A 105 -6.58 -17.24 -11.40
C LEU A 105 -5.75 -17.15 -12.70
N LYS A 106 -5.75 -18.20 -13.51
CA LYS A 106 -5.11 -18.21 -14.83
C LYS A 106 -5.74 -17.20 -15.79
N LYS A 107 -7.07 -17.12 -15.82
CA LYS A 107 -7.81 -16.17 -16.64
C LYS A 107 -7.46 -14.73 -16.26
N ASP A 108 -7.41 -14.45 -14.96
CA ASP A 108 -7.12 -13.11 -14.45
C ASP A 108 -5.67 -12.71 -14.68
N ALA A 109 -4.72 -13.62 -14.42
CA ALA A 109 -3.31 -13.41 -14.76
C ALA A 109 -3.09 -13.13 -16.25
N THR A 110 -3.78 -13.89 -17.13
CA THR A 110 -3.71 -13.68 -18.57
C THR A 110 -4.31 -12.33 -19.00
N ALA A 111 -5.42 -11.94 -18.40
CA ALA A 111 -6.06 -10.65 -18.65
C ALA A 111 -5.16 -9.48 -18.20
N LEU A 112 -4.52 -9.58 -17.05
CA LEU A 112 -3.57 -8.59 -16.54
C LEU A 112 -2.32 -8.47 -17.42
N MET A 113 -1.76 -9.57 -17.91
CA MET A 113 -0.61 -9.56 -18.83
C MET A 113 -0.90 -8.83 -20.13
N ASN A 114 -2.14 -8.94 -20.63
CA ASN A 114 -2.60 -8.33 -21.88
C ASN A 114 -3.34 -7.00 -21.67
N GLN A 115 -3.34 -6.47 -20.45
CA GLN A 115 -4.09 -5.26 -20.11
C GLN A 115 -3.51 -4.03 -20.82
N ASN A 116 -4.39 -3.24 -21.44
CA ASN A 116 -4.01 -1.96 -22.01
C ASN A 116 -3.99 -0.83 -20.96
N LYS A 117 -3.39 0.32 -21.34
CA LYS A 117 -3.22 1.46 -20.45
C LYS A 117 -4.56 2.01 -19.94
N GLU A 118 -5.60 2.02 -20.76
CA GLU A 118 -6.92 2.58 -20.42
C GLU A 118 -7.61 1.79 -19.30
N LYS A 119 -7.31 0.50 -19.18
CA LYS A 119 -7.82 -0.39 -18.12
C LYS A 119 -6.87 -0.53 -16.93
N SER A 120 -5.67 0.03 -17.04
CA SER A 120 -4.66 -0.05 -15.97
C SER A 120 -4.83 1.09 -14.96
N LEU A 121 -4.15 0.95 -13.83
CA LEU A 121 -4.09 1.98 -12.79
C LEU A 121 -3.53 3.32 -13.31
N LEU A 122 -2.80 3.31 -14.42
CA LEU A 122 -2.30 4.53 -15.09
C LEU A 122 -3.43 5.41 -15.68
N SER A 123 -4.64 4.89 -15.84
CA SER A 123 -5.81 5.67 -16.20
C SER A 123 -6.36 6.50 -15.04
N ASN A 124 -5.97 6.19 -13.79
CA ASN A 124 -6.34 6.94 -12.62
C ASN A 124 -5.43 8.17 -12.47
N ASN A 125 -6.02 9.38 -12.53
CA ASN A 125 -5.28 10.64 -12.46
C ASN A 125 -4.46 10.77 -11.17
N GLY A 126 -4.99 10.28 -10.06
CA GLY A 126 -4.29 10.30 -8.78
C GLY A 126 -3.04 9.43 -8.82
N PHE A 127 -3.15 8.20 -9.32
CA PHE A 127 -2.00 7.31 -9.48
C PHE A 127 -0.98 7.83 -10.50
N SER A 128 -1.44 8.44 -11.58
CA SER A 128 -0.56 8.99 -12.63
C SER A 128 0.45 10.01 -12.09
N LYS A 129 0.06 10.84 -11.11
CA LYS A 129 0.98 11.76 -10.43
C LYS A 129 1.96 11.03 -9.51
N PHE A 130 1.46 10.06 -8.78
CA PHE A 130 2.26 9.22 -7.89
C PHE A 130 3.31 8.40 -8.64
N SER A 131 2.98 7.84 -9.81
CA SER A 131 3.88 7.00 -10.62
C SER A 131 5.10 7.75 -11.18
N GLN A 132 5.15 9.07 -11.06
CA GLN A 132 6.31 9.89 -11.46
C GLN A 132 7.36 10.02 -10.33
N SER A 133 7.10 9.47 -9.15
CA SER A 133 8.05 9.49 -8.04
C SER A 133 9.27 8.65 -8.36
N ASN A 134 10.46 9.16 -8.03
CA ASN A 134 11.76 8.50 -8.19
C ASN A 134 12.37 8.09 -6.84
N LYS A 135 11.55 7.88 -5.82
CA LYS A 135 12.00 7.42 -4.52
C LYS A 135 12.20 5.91 -4.50
N ASP A 136 13.01 5.42 -3.56
CA ASP A 136 13.39 3.99 -3.48
C ASP A 136 12.18 3.08 -3.24
N VAL A 137 11.23 3.49 -2.37
CA VAL A 137 9.97 2.78 -2.17
C VAL A 137 8.81 3.75 -2.29
N ASN A 138 7.82 3.37 -3.08
CA ASN A 138 6.62 4.16 -3.31
C ASN A 138 5.39 3.29 -3.03
N ILE A 139 4.52 3.75 -2.13
CA ILE A 139 3.28 3.08 -1.75
C ILE A 139 2.12 3.99 -2.08
N TRP A 140 1.16 3.47 -2.82
CA TRP A 140 -0.09 4.15 -3.13
C TRP A 140 -1.26 3.25 -2.74
N MET A 141 -2.27 3.84 -2.15
CA MET A 141 -3.46 3.11 -1.71
C MET A 141 -4.71 3.93 -1.99
N SER A 142 -5.72 3.29 -2.58
CA SER A 142 -7.08 3.83 -2.66
C SER A 142 -7.86 3.46 -1.40
N MET A 143 -8.39 4.46 -0.70
CA MET A 143 -9.25 4.21 0.46
C MET A 143 -10.59 3.56 0.07
N ALA A 144 -10.95 3.55 -1.22
CA ALA A 144 -12.11 2.81 -1.73
C ALA A 144 -11.99 1.30 -1.53
N ALA A 145 -10.75 0.78 -1.45
CA ALA A 145 -10.48 -0.64 -1.22
C ALA A 145 -10.74 -1.09 0.24
N ILE A 146 -10.88 -0.14 1.17
CA ILE A 146 -11.14 -0.47 2.57
C ILE A 146 -12.61 -0.87 2.75
N PRO A 147 -12.91 -2.03 3.37
CA PRO A 147 -14.27 -2.46 3.61
C PRO A 147 -15.09 -1.40 4.34
N SER A 148 -16.33 -1.19 3.89
CA SER A 148 -17.24 -0.18 4.45
C SER A 148 -17.54 -0.42 5.94
N THR A 149 -17.48 -1.67 6.41
CA THR A 149 -17.61 -2.03 7.83
C THR A 149 -16.50 -1.44 8.68
N THR A 150 -15.27 -1.48 8.21
CA THR A 150 -14.10 -0.86 8.87
C THR A 150 -14.23 0.66 8.88
N LEU A 151 -14.64 1.26 7.76
CA LEU A 151 -14.81 2.71 7.65
C LEU A 151 -15.92 3.25 8.56
N LYS A 152 -16.99 2.48 8.81
CA LYS A 152 -18.06 2.87 9.72
C LYS A 152 -17.58 3.12 11.15
N LEU A 153 -16.57 2.40 11.63
CA LEU A 153 -16.00 2.59 12.97
C LEU A 153 -15.40 4.00 13.16
N TYR A 154 -14.87 4.57 12.10
CA TYR A 154 -14.22 5.88 12.13
C TYR A 154 -15.14 7.02 11.66
N SER A 155 -16.30 6.70 11.07
CA SER A 155 -17.17 7.70 10.46
C SER A 155 -17.74 8.73 11.45
N SER A 156 -17.83 8.38 12.73
CA SER A 156 -18.30 9.30 13.79
C SER A 156 -17.30 10.42 14.09
N PHE A 157 -16.03 10.22 13.78
CA PHE A 157 -14.94 11.16 14.06
C PHE A 157 -14.45 11.93 12.84
N LEU A 158 -15.03 11.65 11.66
CA LEU A 158 -14.61 12.27 10.41
C LEU A 158 -15.62 13.35 10.00
N PRO A 159 -15.16 14.44 9.35
CA PRO A 159 -16.05 15.43 8.77
C PRO A 159 -17.09 14.82 7.83
N THR A 160 -18.32 15.32 7.87
CA THR A 160 -19.44 14.78 7.06
C THR A 160 -19.21 14.90 5.55
N ASP A 161 -18.46 15.89 5.13
CA ASP A 161 -18.14 16.14 3.72
C ASP A 161 -16.98 15.26 3.19
N LEU A 162 -16.41 14.42 4.05
CA LEU A 162 -15.30 13.56 3.69
C LEU A 162 -15.79 12.28 3.00
N LYS A 163 -15.69 12.25 1.67
CA LYS A 163 -15.97 11.04 0.89
C LYS A 163 -14.75 10.13 0.88
N ILE A 164 -14.66 9.23 1.87
CA ILE A 164 -13.48 8.37 2.10
C ILE A 164 -13.07 7.59 0.83
N SER A 165 -14.04 7.08 0.08
CA SER A 165 -13.77 6.33 -1.17
C SER A 165 -13.12 7.16 -2.29
N SER A 166 -13.04 8.49 -2.14
CA SER A 166 -12.31 9.37 -3.07
C SER A 166 -10.92 9.77 -2.56
N ILE A 167 -10.49 9.23 -1.43
CA ILE A 167 -9.18 9.54 -0.85
C ILE A 167 -8.17 8.52 -1.34
N TYR A 168 -7.00 9.05 -1.69
CA TYR A 168 -5.80 8.29 -1.98
C TYR A 168 -4.73 8.61 -0.93
N SER A 169 -4.04 7.60 -0.45
CA SER A 169 -2.91 7.73 0.45
C SER A 169 -1.62 7.38 -0.28
N THR A 170 -0.57 8.14 -0.03
CA THR A 170 0.76 7.91 -0.59
C THR A 170 1.80 7.88 0.51
N THR A 171 2.79 7.00 0.36
CA THR A 171 3.99 7.01 1.19
C THR A 171 5.20 6.81 0.29
N HIS A 172 6.19 7.66 0.46
CA HIS A 172 7.47 7.61 -0.23
C HIS A 172 8.57 7.40 0.79
N ILE A 173 9.45 6.44 0.54
CA ILE A 173 10.62 6.15 1.38
C ILE A 173 11.87 6.35 0.54
N ASP A 174 12.84 7.07 1.10
CA ASP A 174 14.11 7.41 0.44
C ASP A 174 15.25 7.06 1.38
N PHE A 175 16.11 6.12 0.96
CA PHE A 175 17.25 5.67 1.73
C PHE A 175 18.47 6.53 1.39
N GLN A 176 18.85 7.41 2.31
CA GLN A 176 19.99 8.28 2.17
C GLN A 176 21.09 7.92 3.15
N ARG A 177 22.34 8.35 2.88
CA ARG A 177 23.44 8.08 3.79
C ARG A 177 23.17 8.64 5.19
N GLY A 178 23.06 7.73 6.16
CA GLY A 178 22.87 8.09 7.58
C GLY A 178 21.43 8.47 7.97
N LYS A 179 20.45 8.39 7.05
CA LYS A 179 19.04 8.65 7.37
C LYS A 179 18.09 7.94 6.40
N ILE A 180 16.88 7.71 6.86
CA ILE A 180 15.73 7.29 6.06
C ILE A 180 14.72 8.43 6.10
N ILE A 181 14.25 8.86 4.94
CA ILE A 181 13.19 9.88 4.83
C ILE A 181 11.91 9.16 4.46
N ILE A 182 10.86 9.37 5.24
CA ILE A 182 9.51 8.86 4.98
C ILE A 182 8.58 10.05 4.86
N GLU A 183 7.96 10.17 3.68
CA GLU A 183 6.99 11.23 3.38
C GLU A 183 5.64 10.56 3.10
N SER A 184 4.65 10.88 3.90
CA SER A 184 3.29 10.36 3.72
C SER A 184 2.30 11.49 3.55
N GLY A 185 1.28 11.25 2.73
CA GLY A 185 0.23 12.22 2.49
C GLY A 185 -1.06 11.57 2.01
N SER A 186 -2.12 12.35 2.05
CA SER A 186 -3.41 11.96 1.50
C SER A 186 -3.94 13.07 0.60
N TYR A 187 -4.64 12.70 -0.45
CA TYR A 187 -5.24 13.64 -1.38
C TYR A 187 -6.54 13.09 -1.96
N SER A 188 -7.32 13.96 -2.58
CA SER A 188 -8.55 13.60 -3.29
C SER A 188 -8.73 14.51 -4.49
N ASP A 189 -9.32 13.98 -5.56
CA ASP A 189 -9.76 14.75 -6.72
C ASP A 189 -11.18 15.33 -6.51
N ASP A 190 -11.91 14.87 -5.49
CA ASP A 190 -13.19 15.44 -5.07
C ASP A 190 -12.96 16.75 -4.30
N THR A 191 -13.53 17.85 -4.79
CA THR A 191 -13.27 19.19 -4.26
C THR A 191 -13.68 19.36 -2.79
N LYS A 192 -14.79 18.73 -2.36
CA LYS A 192 -15.26 18.82 -0.98
C LYS A 192 -14.36 18.02 -0.06
N THR A 193 -14.05 16.79 -0.45
CA THR A 193 -13.13 15.91 0.27
C THR A 193 -11.75 16.54 0.39
N LYS A 194 -11.24 17.15 -0.69
CA LYS A 194 -9.96 17.87 -0.65
C LYS A 194 -9.97 18.97 0.40
N LYS A 195 -11.01 19.82 0.39
CA LYS A 195 -11.13 20.89 1.39
C LYS A 195 -11.20 20.37 2.82
N ALA A 196 -11.93 19.26 3.04
CA ALA A 196 -12.03 18.62 4.34
C ALA A 196 -10.65 18.04 4.78
N LEU A 197 -9.89 17.44 3.87
CA LEU A 197 -8.51 16.98 4.15
C LEU A 197 -7.59 18.14 4.49
N ASP A 198 -7.62 19.23 3.72
CA ASP A 198 -6.80 20.44 3.96
C ASP A 198 -7.13 21.02 5.36
N ASN A 199 -8.40 21.03 5.76
CA ASN A 199 -8.83 21.47 7.07
C ASN A 199 -8.25 20.53 8.17
N LEU A 200 -8.35 19.22 8.02
CA LEU A 200 -7.78 18.24 8.96
C LEU A 200 -6.27 18.42 9.10
N ILE A 201 -5.55 18.57 8.00
CA ILE A 201 -4.10 18.78 8.03
C ILE A 201 -3.76 20.09 8.73
N SER A 202 -4.60 21.12 8.63
CA SER A 202 -4.36 22.42 9.27
C SER A 202 -4.42 22.39 10.81
N VAL A 203 -4.93 21.29 11.40
CA VAL A 203 -4.93 21.07 12.85
C VAL A 203 -3.53 20.74 13.35
N VAL A 204 -2.70 20.12 12.49
CA VAL A 204 -1.34 19.70 12.85
C VAL A 204 -0.37 20.81 12.52
N GLY A 205 0.38 21.26 13.52
CA GLY A 205 1.42 22.27 13.42
C GLY A 205 2.83 21.66 13.32
N LYS A 206 3.81 22.53 13.32
CA LYS A 206 5.23 22.13 13.46
C LYS A 206 5.57 21.97 14.94
N THR A 207 6.17 20.85 15.30
CA THR A 207 6.68 20.64 16.66
C THR A 207 7.79 21.64 16.99
N SER A 208 7.76 22.17 18.19
CA SER A 208 8.78 23.11 18.68
C SER A 208 10.05 22.43 19.18
N ASN A 209 9.97 21.11 19.39
CA ASN A 209 11.04 20.31 19.98
C ASN A 209 11.49 20.80 21.39
N SER A 210 10.64 21.51 22.10
CA SER A 210 10.98 22.15 23.37
C SER A 210 11.36 21.13 24.45
N PHE A 211 10.79 19.93 24.40
CA PHE A 211 11.00 18.89 25.40
C PHE A 211 12.08 17.86 25.05
N LEU A 212 12.79 18.01 23.93
CA LEU A 212 13.82 17.04 23.53
C LEU A 212 14.94 16.87 24.55
N LYS A 213 15.26 17.93 25.34
CA LYS A 213 16.29 17.89 26.39
C LYS A 213 15.92 17.01 27.59
N GLN A 214 14.63 16.71 27.76
CA GLN A 214 14.12 15.88 28.84
C GLN A 214 14.02 14.39 28.45
N ILE A 215 14.24 14.06 27.15
CA ILE A 215 14.15 12.69 26.66
C ILE A 215 15.43 11.95 27.03
N PRO A 216 15.36 10.77 27.69
CA PRO A 216 16.52 9.97 28.02
C PRO A 216 17.33 9.57 26.79
N GLU A 217 18.66 9.56 26.89
CA GLU A 217 19.59 9.21 25.81
C GLU A 217 19.33 7.81 25.22
N ASN A 218 18.87 6.87 26.06
CA ASN A 218 18.58 5.49 25.66
C ASN A 218 17.15 5.27 25.15
N SER A 219 16.40 6.33 24.84
CA SER A 219 15.07 6.20 24.26
C SER A 219 15.17 5.63 22.85
N TRP A 220 14.46 4.52 22.59
CA TRP A 220 14.44 3.86 21.28
C TRP A 220 13.38 4.43 20.32
N LEU A 221 12.37 5.12 20.87
CA LEU A 221 11.29 5.77 20.11
C LEU A 221 10.88 7.06 20.79
N VAL A 222 10.76 8.11 20.02
CA VAL A 222 10.17 9.39 20.43
C VAL A 222 9.10 9.74 19.39
N TRP A 223 7.91 10.06 19.87
CA TRP A 223 6.83 10.55 19.04
C TRP A 223 6.32 11.86 19.60
N SER A 224 6.13 12.83 18.74
CA SER A 224 5.66 14.17 19.11
C SER A 224 4.71 14.66 18.02
N VAL A 225 3.65 15.34 18.41
CA VAL A 225 2.70 15.98 17.53
C VAL A 225 2.37 17.37 18.07
N ASN A 226 2.30 18.35 17.18
CA ASN A 226 1.80 19.69 17.53
C ASN A 226 0.37 19.80 17.06
N LEU A 227 -0.56 20.12 17.95
CA LEU A 227 -1.99 20.20 17.66
C LEU A 227 -2.54 21.58 18.02
N ASN A 228 -3.45 22.06 17.18
CA ASN A 228 -4.33 23.18 17.50
C ASN A 228 -5.71 22.63 17.92
N GLY A 229 -5.94 22.59 19.23
CA GLY A 229 -7.15 21.97 19.81
C GLY A 229 -8.43 22.73 19.47
N GLU A 230 -8.39 24.05 19.34
CA GLU A 230 -9.56 24.82 18.92
C GLU A 230 -10.02 24.45 17.51
N LYS A 231 -9.06 24.38 16.57
CA LYS A 231 -9.37 23.91 15.22
C LYS A 231 -9.86 22.46 15.22
N LEU A 232 -9.21 21.59 15.98
CA LEU A 232 -9.61 20.20 16.11
C LEU A 232 -11.06 20.09 16.60
N TYR A 233 -11.40 20.80 17.68
CA TYR A 233 -12.75 20.81 18.23
C TYR A 233 -13.76 21.28 17.20
N ASN A 234 -13.50 22.37 16.48
CA ASN A 234 -14.41 22.91 15.48
C ASN A 234 -14.66 21.91 14.35
N ILE A 235 -13.62 21.23 13.85
CA ILE A 235 -13.77 20.20 12.81
C ILE A 235 -14.58 18.99 13.31
N LEU A 236 -14.34 18.54 14.53
CA LEU A 236 -15.11 17.44 15.12
C LEU A 236 -16.59 17.81 15.28
N MET A 237 -16.88 19.05 15.65
CA MET A 237 -18.25 19.55 15.82
C MET A 237 -19.03 19.75 14.50
N GLU A 238 -18.34 19.79 13.35
CA GLU A 238 -18.98 19.73 12.04
C GLU A 238 -19.67 18.38 11.78
N ASN A 239 -19.24 17.32 12.46
CA ASN A 239 -19.90 16.01 12.39
C ASN A 239 -21.09 15.96 13.33
N SER A 240 -22.30 15.92 12.76
CA SER A 240 -23.55 15.92 13.55
C SER A 240 -23.70 14.74 14.51
N LYS A 241 -23.13 13.57 14.18
CA LYS A 241 -23.14 12.40 15.06
C LYS A 241 -22.23 12.62 16.26
N PHE A 242 -21.00 13.08 16.00
CA PHE A 242 -20.06 13.41 17.05
C PHE A 242 -20.59 14.53 17.95
N ALA A 243 -21.17 15.59 17.37
CA ALA A 243 -21.78 16.68 18.10
C ALA A 243 -22.93 16.20 19.00
N ALA A 244 -23.76 15.25 18.52
CA ALA A 244 -24.85 14.68 19.32
C ALA A 244 -24.35 13.80 20.47
N GLU A 245 -23.30 12.96 20.23
CA GLU A 245 -22.68 12.13 21.28
C GLU A 245 -22.01 12.99 22.34
N ILE A 246 -21.26 14.01 21.93
CA ILE A 246 -20.60 14.97 22.85
C ILE A 246 -21.64 15.80 23.62
N GLY A 247 -22.75 16.17 23.01
CA GLY A 247 -23.82 16.92 23.69
C GLY A 247 -24.34 16.21 24.93
N ASN A 248 -24.28 14.89 25.00
CA ASN A 248 -24.64 14.11 26.18
C ASN A 248 -23.50 14.10 27.24
N VAL A 249 -22.26 14.10 26.84
CA VAL A 249 -21.08 14.11 27.75
C VAL A 249 -20.79 15.53 28.26
N SER A 250 -21.04 16.56 27.47
CA SER A 250 -20.72 17.96 27.79
C SER A 250 -21.57 18.56 28.91
N LYS A 251 -22.55 17.83 29.43
CA LYS A 251 -23.30 18.27 30.62
C LYS A 251 -22.47 18.27 31.90
N GLU A 252 -21.41 17.46 31.90
CA GLU A 252 -20.54 17.30 33.07
C GLU A 252 -19.12 17.90 32.84
N ILE A 253 -18.67 17.98 31.60
CA ILE A 253 -17.31 18.44 31.25
C ILE A 253 -17.40 19.43 30.08
N ASN A 254 -16.75 20.59 30.21
CA ASN A 254 -16.61 21.53 29.09
C ASN A 254 -15.55 21.03 28.10
N LEU A 255 -15.98 20.18 27.17
CA LEU A 255 -15.08 19.56 26.17
C LEU A 255 -14.47 20.60 25.22
N GLN A 256 -15.16 21.69 24.92
CA GLN A 256 -14.62 22.77 24.11
C GLN A 256 -13.40 23.39 24.80
N GLN A 257 -13.52 23.67 26.10
CA GLN A 257 -12.41 24.23 26.86
C GLN A 257 -11.28 23.20 27.03
N LEU A 258 -11.62 21.93 27.26
CA LEU A 258 -10.63 20.87 27.41
C LEU A 258 -9.82 20.65 26.13
N ILE A 259 -10.48 20.41 24.99
CA ILE A 259 -9.83 20.19 23.71
C ILE A 259 -9.17 21.47 23.21
N GLY A 260 -9.85 22.62 23.34
CA GLY A 260 -9.34 23.92 22.91
C GLY A 260 -8.12 24.39 23.68
N SER A 261 -7.89 23.86 24.89
CA SER A 261 -6.65 24.16 25.66
C SER A 261 -5.41 23.46 25.14
N ILE A 262 -5.57 22.49 24.23
CA ILE A 262 -4.43 21.84 23.56
C ILE A 262 -3.94 22.82 22.48
N ASP A 263 -2.80 23.44 22.73
CA ASP A 263 -2.14 24.34 21.79
C ASP A 263 -0.64 24.16 21.88
N GLY A 264 -0.09 23.34 21.00
CA GLY A 264 1.34 23.05 20.98
C GLY A 264 1.69 21.57 20.92
N ASP A 265 2.89 21.25 21.41
CA ASP A 265 3.46 19.91 21.36
C ASP A 265 2.89 19.01 22.47
N LEU A 266 2.49 17.80 22.06
CA LEU A 266 2.08 16.68 22.90
C LEU A 266 3.15 15.59 22.90
#